data_8bd110cad201daf3f83f818483f26b45
#
_entry.id   8bd110cad201daf3f83f818483f26b45
#
_cell.length_a   1.000
_cell.length_b   1.000
_cell.length_c   1.000
_cell.angle_alpha   90.00
_cell.angle_beta   90.00
_cell.angle_gamma   90.00
#
_symmetry.space_group_name_H-M   'P 1'
#
loop_
_entity.id
_entity.type
_entity.pdbx_description
1 polymer ?
#
loop_
_entity_poly.entity_id
_entity_poly.type
_entity_poly.pdbx_seq_one_letter_code
_entity_poly.pdbx_strand_id
1 'polypeptide(L)'
;MARNKKTSKLKEPIRLRMKDLSNGNKSLYLDIYRDGKRSYEYLKMYVIPETDDEARKRNQATLIAANAIKSQRIIAMTNGEAGIKKQEEKPKVYLVDWLNTFMEHQTKRGKKDAPQIRIVIRIIKETVGDKFTLDEIDKAFCQSFIDYLLNEYKTIQGEHIAASTACNYYRVLNGALNAAVRDELIKINPFTKISSADKIKKPESKREYMTIDEVRKLITTPMEN
;
A
#
# COMPACT_ATOMS: atom_id res chain seq x y z
N MET A 1 -34.98 52.50 2.36
CA MET A 1 -35.50 51.11 2.21
C MET A 1 -34.44 50.29 1.49
N ALA A 2 -33.77 49.40 2.20
CA ALA A 2 -32.71 48.56 1.64
C ALA A 2 -33.35 47.37 0.89
N ARG A 3 -33.08 47.25 -0.43
CA ARG A 3 -33.50 46.13 -1.25
C ARG A 3 -32.73 44.85 -0.79
N ASN A 4 -33.44 43.88 -0.22
CA ASN A 4 -32.94 42.53 0.05
C ASN A 4 -32.40 41.95 -1.27
N LYS A 5 -31.08 41.81 -1.39
CA LYS A 5 -30.44 40.99 -2.45
C LYS A 5 -30.89 39.54 -2.27
N LYS A 6 -31.75 39.04 -3.17
CA LYS A 6 -32.04 37.59 -3.27
C LYS A 6 -30.71 36.88 -3.51
N THR A 7 -30.26 36.11 -2.50
CA THR A 7 -29.18 35.15 -2.67
C THR A 7 -29.54 34.18 -3.78
N SER A 8 -28.80 34.20 -4.87
CA SER A 8 -29.01 33.28 -5.99
C SER A 8 -28.74 31.86 -5.47
N LYS A 9 -29.77 31.00 -5.49
CA LYS A 9 -29.59 29.57 -5.18
C LYS A 9 -28.53 29.01 -6.11
N LEU A 10 -27.44 28.48 -5.56
CA LEU A 10 -26.41 27.75 -6.30
C LEU A 10 -27.10 26.70 -7.20
N LYS A 11 -26.90 26.79 -8.50
CA LYS A 11 -27.45 25.83 -9.46
C LYS A 11 -26.65 24.54 -9.34
N GLU A 12 -27.29 23.48 -8.83
CA GLU A 12 -26.65 22.17 -8.80
C GLU A 12 -26.31 21.69 -10.22
N PRO A 13 -25.03 21.32 -10.49
CA PRO A 13 -24.61 20.89 -11.83
C PRO A 13 -25.20 19.53 -12.23
N ILE A 14 -25.63 18.71 -11.27
CA ILE A 14 -26.23 17.39 -11.49
C ILE A 14 -27.56 17.31 -10.76
N ARG A 15 -28.60 16.91 -11.49
CA ARG A 15 -29.97 16.75 -10.93
C ARG A 15 -30.46 15.34 -11.14
N LEU A 16 -31.02 14.72 -10.09
CA LEU A 16 -31.74 13.45 -10.20
C LEU A 16 -33.13 13.74 -10.81
N ARG A 17 -33.47 13.01 -11.85
CA ARG A 17 -34.78 13.11 -12.53
C ARG A 17 -35.40 11.76 -12.76
N MET A 18 -36.66 11.73 -13.01
CA MET A 18 -37.49 10.56 -13.29
C MET A 18 -38.11 10.66 -14.68
N LYS A 19 -38.19 9.52 -15.36
CA LYS A 19 -38.87 9.36 -16.64
C LYS A 19 -39.93 8.27 -16.47
N ASP A 20 -41.18 8.59 -16.81
CA ASP A 20 -42.29 7.64 -16.77
C ASP A 20 -42.09 6.57 -17.84
N LEU A 21 -42.36 5.32 -17.49
CA LEU A 21 -42.35 4.15 -18.37
C LEU A 21 -43.76 3.64 -18.61
N SER A 22 -43.97 2.93 -19.72
CA SER A 22 -45.26 2.37 -20.13
C SER A 22 -45.86 1.37 -19.14
N ASN A 23 -45.04 0.77 -18.28
CA ASN A 23 -45.47 -0.18 -17.24
C ASN A 23 -45.82 0.48 -15.90
N GLY A 24 -45.97 1.81 -15.85
CA GLY A 24 -46.27 2.56 -14.64
C GLY A 24 -45.07 2.83 -13.72
N ASN A 25 -43.90 2.25 -13.99
CA ASN A 25 -42.67 2.53 -13.24
C ASN A 25 -42.04 3.84 -13.71
N LYS A 26 -41.14 4.40 -12.87
CA LYS A 26 -40.34 5.58 -13.23
C LYS A 26 -38.87 5.21 -13.24
N SER A 27 -38.21 5.43 -14.37
CA SER A 27 -36.75 5.25 -14.49
C SER A 27 -36.02 6.46 -13.95
N LEU A 28 -35.00 6.23 -13.12
CA LEU A 28 -34.16 7.28 -12.56
C LEU A 28 -32.95 7.57 -13.48
N TYR A 29 -32.66 8.86 -13.68
CA TYR A 29 -31.49 9.29 -14.43
C TYR A 29 -30.90 10.59 -13.85
N LEU A 30 -29.63 10.81 -14.06
CA LEU A 30 -28.95 12.06 -13.76
C LEU A 30 -28.96 12.97 -14.98
N ASP A 31 -29.41 14.21 -14.77
CA ASP A 31 -29.36 15.31 -15.73
C ASP A 31 -28.13 16.15 -15.39
N ILE A 32 -27.07 16.03 -16.19
CA ILE A 32 -25.74 16.62 -15.96
C ILE A 32 -25.56 17.78 -16.90
N TYR A 33 -25.24 18.95 -16.35
CA TYR A 33 -24.89 20.14 -17.12
C TYR A 33 -23.46 20.55 -16.84
N ARG A 34 -22.62 20.50 -17.87
CA ARG A 34 -21.20 20.85 -17.79
C ARG A 34 -20.73 21.54 -19.07
N ASP A 35 -19.92 22.59 -18.92
CA ASP A 35 -19.27 23.31 -20.03
C ASP A 35 -20.26 23.70 -21.17
N GLY A 36 -21.45 24.16 -20.81
CA GLY A 36 -22.49 24.52 -21.78
C GLY A 36 -23.21 23.32 -22.42
N LYS A 37 -22.82 22.10 -22.13
CA LYS A 37 -23.41 20.88 -22.67
C LYS A 37 -24.26 20.14 -21.63
N ARG A 38 -25.33 19.52 -22.12
CA ARG A 38 -26.24 18.73 -21.30
C ARG A 38 -26.11 17.25 -21.69
N SER A 39 -25.97 16.38 -20.68
CA SER A 39 -25.90 14.95 -20.87
C SER A 39 -26.79 14.22 -19.86
N TYR A 40 -27.14 12.96 -20.15
CA TYR A 40 -28.02 12.15 -19.32
C TYR A 40 -27.35 10.82 -19.00
N GLU A 41 -27.32 10.45 -17.72
CA GLU A 41 -26.81 9.14 -17.25
C GLU A 41 -27.98 8.36 -16.64
N TYR A 42 -28.41 7.27 -17.28
CA TYR A 42 -29.47 6.40 -16.77
C TYR A 42 -28.90 5.45 -15.71
N LEU A 43 -29.48 5.48 -14.50
CA LEU A 43 -28.98 4.70 -13.36
C LEU A 43 -29.43 3.24 -13.37
N LYS A 44 -30.33 2.84 -14.29
CA LYS A 44 -31.00 1.52 -14.30
C LYS A 44 -31.71 1.20 -12.99
N MET A 45 -32.16 2.23 -12.28
CA MET A 45 -32.94 2.15 -11.03
C MET A 45 -34.35 2.62 -11.31
N TYR A 46 -35.31 1.97 -10.68
CA TYR A 46 -36.73 2.22 -10.97
C TYR A 46 -37.51 2.45 -9.69
N VAL A 47 -38.42 3.40 -9.73
CA VAL A 47 -39.45 3.64 -8.71
C VAL A 47 -40.72 2.99 -9.21
N ILE A 48 -41.34 2.15 -8.39
CA ILE A 48 -42.56 1.42 -8.70
C ILE A 48 -43.78 2.18 -8.16
N PRO A 49 -45.03 1.94 -8.67
CA PRO A 49 -46.23 2.51 -8.08
C PRO A 49 -46.36 2.15 -6.60
N GLU A 50 -46.71 3.13 -5.76
CA GLU A 50 -46.90 2.93 -4.31
C GLU A 50 -48.26 2.32 -4.01
N THR A 51 -48.36 0.99 -4.18
CA THR A 51 -49.59 0.24 -3.90
C THR A 51 -49.70 -0.22 -2.46
N ASP A 52 -48.58 -0.35 -1.77
CA ASP A 52 -48.46 -0.81 -0.38
C ASP A 52 -47.26 -0.19 0.34
N ASP A 53 -47.18 -0.41 1.66
CA ASP A 53 -46.08 0.11 2.49
C ASP A 53 -44.70 -0.50 2.12
N GLU A 54 -44.69 -1.70 1.57
CA GLU A 54 -43.47 -2.35 1.14
C GLU A 54 -42.93 -1.71 -0.15
N ALA A 55 -43.78 -1.41 -1.11
CA ALA A 55 -43.43 -0.63 -2.31
C ALA A 55 -42.85 0.75 -1.94
N ARG A 56 -43.49 1.41 -0.94
CA ARG A 56 -43.03 2.68 -0.44
C ARG A 56 -41.59 2.60 0.17
N LYS A 57 -41.31 1.59 0.99
CA LYS A 57 -40.00 1.36 1.57
C LYS A 57 -38.93 1.07 0.49
N ARG A 58 -39.26 0.25 -0.51
CA ARG A 58 -38.40 -0.02 -1.67
C ARG A 58 -38.08 1.25 -2.45
N ASN A 59 -39.08 2.06 -2.73
CA ASN A 59 -38.91 3.32 -3.43
C ASN A 59 -38.00 4.28 -2.65
N GLN A 60 -38.18 4.37 -1.34
CA GLN A 60 -37.33 5.19 -0.48
C GLN A 60 -35.87 4.73 -0.50
N ALA A 61 -35.62 3.43 -0.37
CA ALA A 61 -34.28 2.87 -0.48
C ALA A 61 -33.63 3.15 -1.86
N THR A 62 -34.40 3.00 -2.94
CA THR A 62 -33.97 3.30 -4.31
C THR A 62 -33.61 4.77 -4.48
N LEU A 63 -34.41 5.69 -3.93
CA LEU A 63 -34.13 7.13 -3.99
C LEU A 63 -32.89 7.52 -3.17
N ILE A 64 -32.71 6.91 -1.99
CA ILE A 64 -31.50 7.11 -1.17
C ILE A 64 -30.26 6.67 -1.96
N ALA A 65 -30.28 5.48 -2.58
CA ALA A 65 -29.17 4.97 -3.38
C ALA A 65 -28.90 5.86 -4.61
N ALA A 66 -29.94 6.31 -5.32
CA ALA A 66 -29.79 7.22 -6.45
C ALA A 66 -29.19 8.58 -6.05
N ASN A 67 -29.58 9.13 -4.89
CA ASN A 67 -29.00 10.35 -4.35
C ASN A 67 -27.54 10.16 -3.92
N ALA A 68 -27.14 9.00 -3.40
CA ALA A 68 -25.75 8.68 -3.09
C ALA A 68 -24.90 8.68 -4.37
N ILE A 69 -25.38 8.08 -5.46
CA ILE A 69 -24.72 8.11 -6.77
C ILE A 69 -24.59 9.55 -7.29
N LYS A 70 -25.69 10.35 -7.20
CA LYS A 70 -25.66 11.78 -7.56
C LYS A 70 -24.54 12.51 -6.80
N SER A 71 -24.44 12.32 -5.48
CA SER A 71 -23.44 12.96 -4.65
C SER A 71 -22.02 12.55 -5.04
N GLN A 72 -21.78 11.28 -5.34
CA GLN A 72 -20.50 10.80 -5.85
C GLN A 72 -20.13 11.44 -7.19
N ARG A 73 -21.11 11.62 -8.10
CA ARG A 73 -20.87 12.29 -9.39
C ARG A 73 -20.55 13.77 -9.22
N ILE A 74 -21.21 14.46 -8.30
CA ILE A 74 -20.90 15.87 -7.98
C ILE A 74 -19.47 15.96 -7.44
N ILE A 75 -19.06 15.12 -6.50
CA ILE A 75 -17.71 15.08 -5.94
C ILE A 75 -16.68 14.82 -7.06
N ALA A 76 -16.94 13.82 -7.91
CA ALA A 76 -16.04 13.47 -9.02
C ALA A 76 -15.89 14.63 -10.03
N MET A 77 -16.98 15.36 -10.30
CA MET A 77 -16.98 16.52 -11.19
C MET A 77 -16.18 17.67 -10.57
N THR A 78 -16.45 18.00 -9.31
CA THR A 78 -15.75 19.05 -8.57
C THR A 78 -14.24 18.75 -8.42
N ASN A 79 -13.88 17.51 -8.14
CA ASN A 79 -12.48 17.09 -8.06
C ASN A 79 -11.78 17.20 -9.41
N GLY A 80 -12.47 16.90 -10.52
CA GLY A 80 -11.96 17.07 -11.89
C GLY A 80 -11.71 18.54 -12.23
N GLU A 81 -12.62 19.44 -11.84
CA GLU A 81 -12.50 20.89 -12.05
C GLU A 81 -11.43 21.53 -11.16
N ALA A 82 -11.29 21.04 -9.93
CA ALA A 82 -10.25 21.49 -9.01
C ALA A 82 -8.84 20.94 -9.34
N GLY A 83 -8.69 20.15 -10.41
CA GLY A 83 -7.42 19.51 -10.76
C GLY A 83 -7.00 18.42 -9.75
N ILE A 84 -7.87 18.07 -8.82
CA ILE A 84 -7.66 16.96 -7.89
C ILE A 84 -7.83 15.68 -8.71
N LYS A 85 -6.71 15.13 -9.20
CA LYS A 85 -6.69 13.82 -9.84
C LYS A 85 -7.34 12.82 -8.88
N LYS A 86 -8.34 12.08 -9.36
CA LYS A 86 -8.80 10.88 -8.69
C LYS A 86 -7.55 10.08 -8.40
N GLN A 87 -7.27 9.85 -7.13
CA GLN A 87 -6.19 8.94 -6.78
C GLN A 87 -6.65 7.60 -7.34
N GLU A 88 -6.11 7.22 -8.50
CA GLU A 88 -6.28 5.86 -9.02
C GLU A 88 -5.78 4.97 -7.90
N GLU A 89 -6.64 4.09 -7.41
CA GLU A 89 -6.23 3.07 -6.46
C GLU A 89 -5.13 2.28 -7.17
N LYS A 90 -3.88 2.58 -6.81
CA LYS A 90 -2.74 1.82 -7.33
C LYS A 90 -3.00 0.35 -7.01
N PRO A 91 -2.76 -0.56 -7.96
CA PRO A 91 -2.93 -1.98 -7.69
C PRO A 91 -2.12 -2.34 -6.44
N LYS A 92 -2.78 -3.02 -5.50
CA LYS A 92 -2.12 -3.45 -4.25
C LYS A 92 -0.97 -4.37 -4.59
N VAL A 93 0.24 -3.97 -4.24
CA VAL A 93 1.44 -4.78 -4.44
C VAL A 93 1.76 -5.49 -3.13
N TYR A 94 1.79 -6.82 -3.15
CA TYR A 94 2.16 -7.60 -1.97
C TYR A 94 3.67 -7.55 -1.74
N LEU A 95 4.08 -7.45 -0.47
CA LEU A 95 5.49 -7.38 -0.09
C LEU A 95 6.27 -8.61 -0.56
N VAL A 96 5.68 -9.80 -0.48
CA VAL A 96 6.30 -11.05 -0.92
C VAL A 96 6.56 -11.03 -2.44
N ASP A 97 5.60 -10.58 -3.23
CA ASP A 97 5.74 -10.50 -4.69
C ASP A 97 6.80 -9.47 -5.09
N TRP A 98 6.82 -8.33 -4.37
CA TRP A 98 7.86 -7.33 -4.56
C TRP A 98 9.25 -7.88 -4.23
N LEU A 99 9.42 -8.60 -3.12
CA LEU A 99 10.71 -9.20 -2.75
C LEU A 99 11.19 -10.23 -3.79
N ASN A 100 10.28 -11.00 -4.39
CA ASN A 100 10.62 -11.91 -5.49
C ASN A 100 11.10 -11.12 -6.72
N THR A 101 10.40 -10.08 -7.12
CA THR A 101 10.80 -9.20 -8.23
C THR A 101 12.17 -8.55 -7.94
N PHE A 102 12.36 -8.05 -6.73
CA PHE A 102 13.63 -7.48 -6.28
C PHE A 102 14.77 -8.51 -6.35
N MET A 103 14.54 -9.75 -5.92
CA MET A 103 15.51 -10.85 -6.01
C MET A 103 15.93 -11.12 -7.46
N GLU A 104 14.97 -11.18 -8.39
CA GLU A 104 15.25 -11.36 -9.81
C GLU A 104 16.11 -10.22 -10.37
N HIS A 105 15.78 -8.97 -10.03
CA HIS A 105 16.56 -7.81 -10.45
C HIS A 105 18.00 -7.84 -9.90
N GLN A 106 18.20 -8.25 -8.65
CA GLN A 106 19.54 -8.37 -8.06
C GLN A 106 20.32 -9.49 -8.74
N THR A 107 19.70 -10.63 -9.01
CA THR A 107 20.32 -11.76 -9.71
C THR A 107 20.75 -11.38 -11.12
N LYS A 108 19.90 -10.68 -11.89
CA LYS A 108 20.24 -10.16 -13.22
C LYS A 108 21.44 -9.19 -13.21
N ARG A 109 21.64 -8.49 -12.09
CA ARG A 109 22.81 -7.60 -11.86
C ARG A 109 24.06 -8.34 -11.37
N GLY A 110 24.04 -9.66 -11.32
CA GLY A 110 25.16 -10.47 -10.85
C GLY A 110 25.40 -10.46 -9.34
N LYS A 111 24.43 -9.94 -8.53
CA LYS A 111 24.54 -9.94 -7.08
C LYS A 111 24.19 -11.31 -6.50
N LYS A 112 24.91 -11.71 -5.43
CA LYS A 112 24.76 -13.02 -4.79
C LYS A 112 23.84 -12.99 -3.55
N ASP A 113 22.92 -12.03 -3.50
CA ASP A 113 22.06 -11.80 -2.33
C ASP A 113 20.79 -12.68 -2.31
N ALA A 114 20.55 -13.47 -3.37
CA ALA A 114 19.34 -14.28 -3.52
C ALA A 114 19.07 -15.23 -2.33
N PRO A 115 20.03 -15.91 -1.72
CA PRO A 115 19.79 -16.75 -0.54
C PRO A 115 19.25 -15.95 0.64
N GLN A 116 19.83 -14.78 0.91
CA GLN A 116 19.41 -13.91 2.01
C GLN A 116 17.99 -13.34 1.76
N ILE A 117 17.67 -12.98 0.52
CA ILE A 117 16.34 -12.51 0.15
C ILE A 117 15.29 -13.60 0.37
N ARG A 118 15.58 -14.87 0.01
CA ARG A 118 14.67 -16.00 0.25
C ARG A 118 14.38 -16.19 1.74
N ILE A 119 15.39 -16.03 2.61
CA ILE A 119 15.19 -16.12 4.06
C ILE A 119 14.30 -14.98 4.54
N VAL A 120 14.53 -13.75 4.07
CA VAL A 120 13.68 -12.60 4.41
C VAL A 120 12.24 -12.82 3.95
N ILE A 121 12.02 -13.37 2.74
CA ILE A 121 10.67 -13.73 2.26
C ILE A 121 10.02 -14.75 3.21
N ARG A 122 10.75 -15.77 3.66
CA ARG A 122 10.22 -16.75 4.61
C ARG A 122 9.82 -16.09 5.93
N ILE A 123 10.70 -15.24 6.48
CA ILE A 123 10.41 -14.48 7.71
C ILE A 123 9.12 -13.65 7.56
N ILE A 124 8.97 -12.93 6.46
CA ILE A 124 7.77 -12.12 6.18
C ILE A 124 6.53 -13.00 6.12
N LYS A 125 6.58 -14.16 5.45
CA LYS A 125 5.46 -15.11 5.38
C LYS A 125 5.05 -15.65 6.76
N GLU A 126 6.03 -15.95 7.60
CA GLU A 126 5.83 -16.46 8.95
C GLU A 126 5.27 -15.39 9.90
N THR A 127 5.67 -14.11 9.76
CA THR A 127 5.29 -13.05 10.69
C THR A 127 4.01 -12.31 10.30
N VAL A 128 3.81 -11.97 9.03
CA VAL A 128 2.68 -11.15 8.54
C VAL A 128 1.87 -11.81 7.43
N GLY A 129 2.35 -12.93 6.88
CA GLY A 129 1.67 -13.69 5.83
C GLY A 129 1.93 -13.18 4.40
N ASP A 130 1.40 -13.93 3.42
CA ASP A 130 1.63 -13.67 1.99
C ASP A 130 0.90 -12.45 1.45
N LYS A 131 -0.21 -12.04 2.07
CA LYS A 131 -1.10 -10.98 1.59
C LYS A 131 -0.79 -9.59 2.17
N PHE A 132 0.31 -9.45 2.91
CA PHE A 132 0.75 -8.17 3.45
C PHE A 132 1.24 -7.25 2.31
N THR A 133 0.67 -6.05 2.22
CA THR A 133 0.93 -5.12 1.11
C THR A 133 2.01 -4.11 1.43
N LEU A 134 2.63 -3.52 0.39
CA LEU A 134 3.62 -2.45 0.56
C LEU A 134 3.06 -1.21 1.26
N ASP A 135 1.76 -0.94 1.10
CA ASP A 135 1.09 0.22 1.73
C ASP A 135 0.88 0.03 3.23
N GLU A 136 0.86 -1.21 3.71
CA GLU A 136 0.72 -1.56 5.14
C GLU A 136 2.04 -1.47 5.90
N ILE A 137 3.16 -1.31 5.19
CA ILE A 137 4.49 -1.20 5.82
C ILE A 137 4.62 0.18 6.47
N ASP A 138 4.56 0.19 7.78
CA ASP A 138 4.73 1.39 8.59
C ASP A 138 6.00 1.31 9.48
N LYS A 139 6.19 2.32 10.33
CA LYS A 139 7.29 2.35 11.31
C LYS A 139 7.17 1.19 12.31
N ALA A 140 5.94 0.85 12.74
CA ALA A 140 5.71 -0.20 13.73
C ALA A 140 6.10 -1.57 13.18
N PHE A 141 5.72 -1.89 11.94
CA PHE A 141 6.18 -3.10 11.25
C PHE A 141 7.71 -3.17 11.19
N CYS A 142 8.37 -2.07 10.78
CA CYS A 142 9.83 -2.05 10.67
C CYS A 142 10.53 -2.27 12.03
N GLN A 143 9.96 -1.73 13.11
CA GLN A 143 10.47 -1.94 14.47
C GLN A 143 10.27 -3.40 14.90
N SER A 144 9.07 -3.95 14.72
CA SER A 144 8.79 -5.36 15.03
C SER A 144 9.67 -6.32 14.24
N PHE A 145 9.99 -6.01 12.97
CA PHE A 145 10.92 -6.82 12.18
C PHE A 145 12.34 -6.81 12.76
N ILE A 146 12.83 -5.66 13.22
CA ILE A 146 14.13 -5.54 13.90
C ILE A 146 14.13 -6.37 15.19
N ASP A 147 13.10 -6.19 16.02
CA ASP A 147 12.98 -6.86 17.31
C ASP A 147 12.88 -8.39 17.14
N TYR A 148 12.12 -8.84 16.15
CA TYR A 148 12.02 -10.25 15.78
C TYR A 148 13.38 -10.84 15.39
N LEU A 149 14.15 -10.16 14.54
CA LEU A 149 15.48 -10.62 14.12
C LEU A 149 16.47 -10.73 15.28
N LEU A 150 16.39 -9.83 16.26
CA LEU A 150 17.34 -9.76 17.38
C LEU A 150 16.99 -10.73 18.51
N ASN A 151 15.70 -10.95 18.76
CA ASN A 151 15.24 -11.61 19.99
C ASN A 151 14.52 -12.94 19.76
N GLU A 152 13.83 -13.11 18.61
CA GLU A 152 12.92 -14.23 18.42
C GLU A 152 13.37 -15.19 17.32
N TYR A 153 13.94 -14.67 16.23
CA TYR A 153 14.27 -15.50 15.07
C TYR A 153 15.37 -16.51 15.41
N LYS A 154 15.05 -17.80 15.14
CA LYS A 154 15.97 -18.92 15.32
C LYS A 154 16.23 -19.63 13.98
N THR A 155 17.41 -20.18 13.86
CA THR A 155 17.78 -21.06 12.74
C THR A 155 16.98 -22.37 12.79
N ILE A 156 17.05 -23.16 11.73
CA ILE A 156 16.46 -24.53 11.69
C ILE A 156 16.98 -25.40 12.85
N GLN A 157 18.21 -25.12 13.33
CA GLN A 157 18.83 -25.81 14.46
C GLN A 157 18.35 -25.29 15.83
N GLY A 158 17.45 -24.27 15.85
CA GLY A 158 16.91 -23.71 17.10
C GLY A 158 17.81 -22.66 17.77
N GLU A 159 18.92 -22.27 17.15
CA GLU A 159 19.85 -21.28 17.68
C GLU A 159 19.52 -19.87 17.21
N HIS A 160 19.80 -18.86 18.03
CA HIS A 160 19.71 -17.47 17.64
C HIS A 160 20.76 -17.13 16.58
N ILE A 161 20.40 -16.26 15.63
CA ILE A 161 21.33 -15.82 14.58
C ILE A 161 22.36 -14.84 15.14
N ALA A 162 23.58 -14.87 14.56
CA ALA A 162 24.59 -13.87 14.87
C ALA A 162 24.15 -12.45 14.47
N ALA A 163 24.59 -11.44 15.21
CA ALA A 163 24.27 -10.04 14.94
C ALA A 163 24.63 -9.59 13.51
N SER A 164 25.71 -10.16 12.94
CA SER A 164 26.09 -9.92 11.54
C SER A 164 25.05 -10.45 10.56
N THR A 165 24.46 -11.61 10.85
CA THR A 165 23.39 -12.22 10.03
C THR A 165 22.09 -11.42 10.13
N ALA A 166 21.69 -11.02 11.34
CA ALA A 166 20.56 -10.13 11.56
C ALA A 166 20.72 -8.81 10.79
N CYS A 167 21.93 -8.22 10.85
CA CYS A 167 22.26 -7.01 10.08
C CYS A 167 22.11 -7.24 8.57
N ASN A 168 22.50 -8.39 8.05
CA ASN A 168 22.36 -8.69 6.62
C ASN A 168 20.88 -8.80 6.21
N TYR A 169 20.03 -9.50 6.98
CA TYR A 169 18.60 -9.60 6.69
C TYR A 169 17.89 -8.25 6.77
N TYR A 170 18.21 -7.44 7.79
CA TYR A 170 17.75 -6.06 7.90
C TYR A 170 18.12 -5.24 6.65
N ARG A 171 19.40 -5.34 6.19
CA ARG A 171 19.87 -4.61 5.01
C ARG A 171 19.18 -5.05 3.74
N VAL A 172 18.84 -6.33 3.60
CA VAL A 172 18.10 -6.85 2.45
C VAL A 172 16.72 -6.21 2.39
N LEU A 173 15.93 -6.25 3.48
CA LEU A 173 14.60 -5.64 3.49
C LEU A 173 14.65 -4.14 3.27
N ASN A 174 15.55 -3.44 3.97
CA ASN A 174 15.75 -2.00 3.79
C ASN A 174 16.14 -1.65 2.35
N GLY A 175 17.01 -2.45 1.72
CA GLY A 175 17.41 -2.30 0.32
C GLY A 175 16.24 -2.50 -0.66
N ALA A 176 15.39 -3.50 -0.41
CA ALA A 176 14.19 -3.77 -1.19
C ALA A 176 13.15 -2.62 -1.07
N LEU A 177 12.97 -2.06 0.13
CA LEU A 177 12.08 -0.91 0.32
C LEU A 177 12.64 0.37 -0.31
N ASN A 178 13.95 0.58 -0.30
CA ASN A 178 14.56 1.68 -1.05
C ASN A 178 14.39 1.51 -2.57
N ALA A 179 14.40 0.27 -3.07
CA ALA A 179 14.08 0.00 -4.47
C ALA A 179 12.60 0.29 -4.76
N ALA A 180 11.67 -0.09 -3.87
CA ALA A 180 10.25 0.21 -4.00
C ALA A 180 9.97 1.72 -4.04
N VAL A 181 10.74 2.54 -3.31
CA VAL A 181 10.67 4.01 -3.40
C VAL A 181 11.13 4.50 -4.77
N ARG A 182 12.24 3.98 -5.31
CA ARG A 182 12.74 4.37 -6.65
C ARG A 182 11.78 3.98 -7.77
N ASP A 183 11.08 2.86 -7.60
CA ASP A 183 10.10 2.35 -8.55
C ASP A 183 8.70 2.95 -8.30
N GLU A 184 8.60 3.99 -7.46
CA GLU A 184 7.39 4.75 -7.12
C GLU A 184 6.22 3.91 -6.57
N LEU A 185 6.51 2.71 -6.04
CA LEU A 185 5.53 1.84 -5.41
C LEU A 185 5.12 2.37 -4.03
N ILE A 186 6.08 2.91 -3.27
CA ILE A 186 5.86 3.58 -1.99
C ILE A 186 6.51 4.98 -2.00
N LYS A 187 5.95 5.91 -1.25
CA LYS A 187 6.43 7.31 -1.22
C LYS A 187 7.73 7.48 -0.45
N ILE A 188 7.90 6.73 0.63
CA ILE A 188 9.05 6.84 1.54
C ILE A 188 9.32 5.47 2.17
N ASN A 189 10.60 5.17 2.40
CA ASN A 189 10.98 3.97 3.12
C ASN A 189 10.75 4.17 4.63
N PRO A 190 9.88 3.37 5.30
CA PRO A 190 9.56 3.55 6.71
C PRO A 190 10.76 3.36 7.66
N PHE A 191 11.80 2.61 7.27
CA PHE A 191 13.03 2.50 8.05
C PHE A 191 13.75 3.84 8.25
N THR A 192 13.48 4.86 7.43
CA THR A 192 14.04 6.20 7.62
C THR A 192 13.51 6.88 8.88
N LYS A 193 12.31 6.47 9.34
CA LYS A 193 11.65 7.00 10.56
C LYS A 193 12.16 6.36 11.86
N ILE A 194 13.00 5.32 11.75
CA ILE A 194 13.59 4.62 12.89
C ILE A 194 14.88 5.34 13.30
N SER A 195 15.05 5.54 14.61
CA SER A 195 16.26 6.13 15.18
C SER A 195 17.52 5.33 14.80
N SER A 196 18.65 5.99 14.63
CA SER A 196 19.93 5.32 14.38
C SER A 196 20.35 4.39 15.51
N ALA A 197 19.88 4.65 16.74
CA ALA A 197 20.15 3.81 17.91
C ALA A 197 19.43 2.45 17.80
N ASP A 198 18.19 2.46 17.24
CA ASP A 198 17.32 1.29 17.15
C ASP A 198 17.58 0.45 15.90
N LYS A 199 18.40 0.93 14.97
CA LYS A 199 18.78 0.18 13.76
C LYS A 199 19.84 -0.87 14.06
N ILE A 200 19.75 -2.02 13.40
CA ILE A 200 20.78 -3.06 13.51
C ILE A 200 22.08 -2.54 12.87
N LYS A 201 23.09 -2.40 13.69
CA LYS A 201 24.44 -1.98 13.26
C LYS A 201 25.28 -3.22 12.89
N LYS A 202 26.17 -3.06 11.93
CA LYS A 202 27.14 -4.10 11.64
C LYS A 202 28.09 -4.22 12.86
N PRO A 203 28.27 -5.43 13.42
CA PRO A 203 29.23 -5.61 14.49
C PRO A 203 30.64 -5.26 13.99
N GLU A 204 31.43 -4.68 14.86
CA GLU A 204 32.85 -4.41 14.58
C GLU A 204 33.56 -5.75 14.40
N SER A 205 34.25 -5.93 13.29
CA SER A 205 35.13 -7.09 13.11
C SER A 205 36.45 -6.83 13.83
N LYS A 206 36.69 -7.56 14.88
CA LYS A 206 38.01 -7.61 15.47
C LYS A 206 38.92 -8.26 14.41
N ARG A 207 39.81 -7.48 13.82
CA ARG A 207 40.87 -8.00 12.96
C ARG A 207 42.04 -8.30 13.86
N GLU A 208 42.19 -9.56 14.23
CA GLU A 208 43.42 -10.05 14.86
C GLU A 208 44.42 -10.36 13.75
N TYR A 209 45.54 -9.72 13.79
CA TYR A 209 46.65 -9.98 12.87
C TYR A 209 47.69 -10.79 13.65
N MET A 210 48.21 -11.84 13.03
CA MET A 210 49.33 -12.55 13.58
C MET A 210 50.55 -11.61 13.63
N THR A 211 51.24 -11.62 14.74
CA THR A 211 52.52 -10.93 14.87
C THR A 211 53.56 -11.61 13.99
N ILE A 212 54.65 -10.88 13.65
CA ILE A 212 55.71 -11.46 12.83
C ILE A 212 56.31 -12.72 13.47
N ASP A 213 56.37 -12.77 14.80
CA ASP A 213 56.89 -13.92 15.54
C ASP A 213 55.94 -15.13 15.52
N GLU A 214 54.62 -14.89 15.56
CA GLU A 214 53.63 -15.94 15.36
C GLU A 214 53.64 -16.51 13.95
N VAL A 215 53.81 -15.66 12.94
CA VAL A 215 54.01 -16.10 11.54
C VAL A 215 55.28 -16.94 11.40
N ARG A 216 56.40 -16.49 12.01
CA ARG A 216 57.68 -17.27 12.01
C ARG A 216 57.49 -18.63 12.68
N LYS A 217 56.85 -18.70 13.85
CA LYS A 217 56.54 -19.97 14.52
C LYS A 217 55.68 -20.89 13.64
N LEU A 218 54.66 -20.35 12.97
CA LEU A 218 53.78 -21.13 12.08
C LEU A 218 54.58 -21.75 10.93
N ILE A 219 55.53 -21.01 10.34
CA ILE A 219 56.35 -21.50 9.21
C ILE A 219 57.39 -22.53 9.66
N THR A 220 57.90 -22.40 10.90
CA THR A 220 58.95 -23.28 11.43
C THR A 220 58.41 -24.51 12.18
N THR A 221 57.12 -24.57 12.46
CA THR A 221 56.50 -25.72 13.12
C THR A 221 56.33 -26.87 12.11
N PRO A 222 56.96 -28.03 12.30
CA PRO A 222 56.80 -29.19 11.41
C PRO A 222 55.34 -29.65 11.46
N MET A 223 54.75 -29.91 10.28
CA MET A 223 53.43 -30.55 10.21
C MET A 223 53.57 -32.01 10.62
N GLU A 224 52.96 -32.37 11.72
CA GLU A 224 52.80 -33.79 12.04
C GLU A 224 51.78 -34.39 11.07
N ASN A 225 52.21 -35.44 10.34
CA ASN A 225 51.35 -36.20 9.40
C ASN A 225 50.42 -37.13 10.15
#